data_97fa1562d1be9203473ab23e2a1a14b5
#
_entry.id   97fa1562d1be9203473ab23e2a1a14b5
#
_cell.length_a   1.000
_cell.length_b   1.000
_cell.length_c   1.000
_cell.angle_alpha   90.00
_cell.angle_beta   90.00
_cell.angle_gamma   90.00
#
_symmetry.space_group_name_H-M   'P 1'
#
loop_
_entity.id
_entity.type
_entity.pdbx_description
1 polymer ?
#
loop_
_entity_poly.entity_id
_entity_poly.type
_entity_poly.pdbx_seq_one_letter_code
_entity_poly.pdbx_strand_id
1 'polypeptide(L)'
;MKLLEYEAKRILRKYDILTPTEVALVSPGEKYEIDPLYPLVIKFQVPVGGRGKAGGVLLTKDRPSLEEAINKIANTRIQNYLPNKILIEKALDIDRELYLSLTINSTTVAKKIRITKKI
;
A
#
# COMPACT_ATOMS: atom_id res chain seq x y z
N MET A 1 6.32 15.38 8.14
CA MET A 1 5.72 14.09 8.54
C MET A 1 5.03 13.48 7.34
N LYS A 2 5.29 12.21 7.08
CA LYS A 2 4.65 11.48 5.97
C LYS A 2 3.76 10.39 6.54
N LEU A 3 2.54 10.28 5.99
CA LEU A 3 1.63 9.19 6.32
C LEU A 3 2.04 7.93 5.58
N LEU A 4 1.87 6.79 6.23
CA LEU A 4 1.91 5.50 5.56
C LEU A 4 0.62 5.31 4.73
N GLU A 5 0.67 4.41 3.76
CA GLU A 5 -0.47 4.19 2.86
C GLU A 5 -1.77 3.86 3.61
N TYR A 6 -1.70 2.96 4.59
CA TYR A 6 -2.91 2.58 5.33
C TYR A 6 -3.48 3.74 6.15
N GLU A 7 -2.61 4.60 6.70
CA GLU A 7 -3.03 5.78 7.45
C GLU A 7 -3.77 6.77 6.55
N ALA A 8 -3.19 7.07 5.38
CA ALA A 8 -3.79 7.95 4.39
C ALA A 8 -5.14 7.42 3.90
N LYS A 9 -5.23 6.12 3.60
CA LYS A 9 -6.49 5.49 3.16
C LYS A 9 -7.59 5.54 4.22
N ARG A 10 -7.23 5.39 5.49
CA ARG A 10 -8.19 5.52 6.59
C ARG A 10 -8.76 6.94 6.69
N ILE A 11 -7.94 7.95 6.43
CA ILE A 11 -8.38 9.35 6.35
C ILE A 11 -9.31 9.53 5.15
N LEU A 12 -8.94 9.04 3.97
CA LEU A 12 -9.75 9.15 2.75
C LEU A 12 -11.14 8.54 2.95
N ARG A 13 -11.24 7.41 3.61
CA ARG A 13 -12.52 6.77 3.91
C ARG A 13 -13.43 7.62 4.80
N LYS A 14 -12.87 8.43 5.69
CA LYS A 14 -13.64 9.37 6.51
C LYS A 14 -14.34 10.45 5.67
N TYR A 15 -13.83 10.72 4.48
CA TYR A 15 -14.38 11.69 3.54
C TYR A 15 -15.14 11.02 2.38
N ASP A 16 -15.57 9.78 2.57
CA ASP A 16 -16.34 9.01 1.60
C ASP A 16 -15.61 8.78 0.27
N ILE A 17 -14.29 8.80 0.28
CA ILE A 17 -13.48 8.47 -0.88
C ILE A 17 -13.24 6.97 -0.90
N LEU A 18 -13.59 6.31 -2.01
CA LEU A 18 -13.44 4.87 -2.16
C LEU A 18 -11.96 4.48 -2.17
N THR A 19 -11.64 3.44 -1.41
CA THR A 19 -10.33 2.82 -1.38
C THR A 19 -10.48 1.31 -1.50
N PRO A 20 -9.43 0.56 -1.87
CA PRO A 20 -9.48 -0.90 -1.78
C PRO A 20 -9.85 -1.35 -0.37
N THR A 21 -10.57 -2.47 -0.28
CA THR A 21 -10.95 -3.02 1.03
C THR A 21 -9.71 -3.45 1.81
N GLU A 22 -9.51 -2.86 2.98
CA GLU A 22 -8.48 -3.28 3.92
C GLU A 22 -8.95 -4.58 4.58
N VAL A 23 -8.21 -5.66 4.36
CA VAL A 23 -8.52 -6.97 4.94
C VAL A 23 -7.86 -7.11 6.31
N ALA A 24 -6.60 -6.73 6.41
CA ALA A 24 -5.86 -6.75 7.66
C ALA A 24 -4.66 -5.80 7.63
N LEU A 25 -4.20 -5.44 8.81
CA LEU A 25 -2.94 -4.75 9.01
C LEU A 25 -2.18 -5.56 10.06
N VAL A 26 -1.10 -6.21 9.66
CA VAL A 26 -0.36 -7.13 10.53
C VAL A 26 1.06 -6.64 10.78
N SER A 27 1.61 -7.00 11.94
CA SER A 27 3.02 -6.78 12.25
C SER A 27 3.82 -8.03 11.89
N PRO A 28 5.08 -7.89 11.43
CA PRO A 28 5.94 -9.04 11.18
C PRO A 28 6.02 -9.96 12.40
N GLY A 29 5.85 -11.26 12.21
CA GLY A 29 5.88 -12.25 13.28
C GLY A 29 4.60 -12.36 14.10
N GLU A 30 3.62 -11.50 13.87
CA GLU A 30 2.32 -11.55 14.54
C GLU A 30 1.47 -12.67 13.97
N LYS A 31 0.75 -13.36 14.84
CA LYS A 31 -0.27 -14.33 14.40
C LYS A 31 -1.48 -13.56 13.89
N TYR A 32 -2.01 -14.01 12.77
CA TYR A 32 -3.20 -13.42 12.20
C TYR A 32 -4.20 -14.51 11.80
N GLU A 33 -5.48 -14.22 11.96
CA GLU A 33 -6.57 -15.03 11.43
C GLU A 33 -7.31 -14.19 10.40
N ILE A 34 -7.28 -14.65 9.17
CA ILE A 34 -7.97 -14.02 8.05
C ILE A 34 -8.73 -15.11 7.33
N ASP A 35 -10.02 -14.89 7.09
CA ASP A 35 -10.82 -15.69 6.17
C ASP A 35 -10.97 -14.89 4.87
N PRO A 36 -9.95 -14.89 4.01
CA PRO A 36 -9.88 -13.97 2.90
C PRO A 36 -10.57 -14.49 1.66
N LEU A 37 -11.17 -13.56 0.94
CA LEU A 37 -11.54 -13.76 -0.45
C LEU A 37 -10.39 -13.31 -1.34
N TYR A 38 -9.76 -14.25 -2.00
CA TYR A 38 -8.65 -13.98 -2.92
C TYR A 38 -9.15 -13.42 -4.26
N PRO A 39 -8.32 -12.71 -5.03
CA PRO A 39 -6.92 -12.40 -4.77
C PRO A 39 -6.71 -11.25 -3.78
N LEU A 40 -5.57 -11.27 -3.09
CA LEU A 40 -5.16 -10.25 -2.14
C LEU A 40 -3.84 -9.61 -2.56
N VAL A 41 -3.65 -8.35 -2.19
CA VAL A 41 -2.38 -7.64 -2.36
C VAL A 41 -1.76 -7.39 -1.00
N ILE A 42 -0.49 -7.75 -0.88
CA ILE A 42 0.32 -7.60 0.34
C ILE A 42 1.28 -6.45 0.10
N LYS A 43 1.25 -5.45 0.96
CA LYS A 43 1.98 -4.20 0.75
C LYS A 43 2.86 -3.84 1.95
N PHE A 44 4.14 -3.65 1.66
CA PHE A 44 5.11 -3.11 2.59
C PHE A 44 4.71 -1.67 2.97
N GLN A 45 4.65 -1.36 4.24
CA GLN A 45 4.35 0.00 4.69
C GLN A 45 5.63 0.72 5.07
N VAL A 46 5.96 1.75 4.29
CA VAL A 46 7.18 2.54 4.45
C VAL A 46 6.94 3.96 3.94
N PRO A 47 7.55 5.00 4.56
CA PRO A 47 7.31 6.39 4.17
C PRO A 47 8.10 6.84 2.94
N VAL A 48 8.36 5.94 1.99
CA VAL A 48 9.08 6.21 0.74
C VAL A 48 8.37 5.59 -0.44
N GLY A 49 8.62 6.10 -1.64
CA GLY A 49 8.08 5.56 -2.87
C GLY A 49 8.89 4.38 -3.43
N GLY A 50 8.43 3.83 -4.56
CA GLY A 50 9.14 2.77 -5.28
C GLY A 50 8.99 1.37 -4.67
N ARG A 51 8.01 1.15 -3.81
CA ARG A 51 7.78 -0.14 -3.15
C ARG A 51 7.57 -1.29 -4.13
N GLY A 52 6.81 -1.07 -5.18
CA GLY A 52 6.54 -2.10 -6.18
C GLY A 52 7.80 -2.58 -6.86
N LYS A 53 8.68 -1.67 -7.27
CA LYS A 53 9.97 -2.00 -7.90
C LYS A 53 10.93 -2.67 -6.93
N ALA A 54 10.84 -2.37 -5.65
CA ALA A 54 11.70 -2.93 -4.60
C ALA A 54 11.17 -4.26 -4.03
N GLY A 55 10.08 -4.82 -4.58
CA GLY A 55 9.48 -6.07 -4.10
C GLY A 55 8.57 -5.90 -2.89
N GLY A 56 8.11 -4.68 -2.61
CA GLY A 56 7.26 -4.38 -1.47
C GLY A 56 5.75 -4.51 -1.74
N VAL A 57 5.36 -5.01 -2.92
CA VAL A 57 3.96 -5.24 -3.29
C VAL A 57 3.87 -6.61 -3.95
N LEU A 58 3.09 -7.51 -3.36
CA LEU A 58 2.93 -8.89 -3.85
C LEU A 58 1.45 -9.24 -3.99
N LEU A 59 1.11 -9.91 -5.08
CA LEU A 59 -0.22 -10.46 -5.33
C LEU A 59 -0.28 -11.90 -4.86
N THR A 60 -1.36 -12.28 -4.18
CA THR A 60 -1.55 -13.64 -3.68
C THR A 60 -2.90 -14.19 -4.13
N LYS A 61 -2.93 -15.49 -4.44
CA LYS A 61 -4.12 -16.17 -4.98
C LYS A 61 -4.72 -17.19 -4.03
N ASP A 62 -3.98 -17.59 -3.00
CA ASP A 62 -4.39 -18.63 -2.06
C ASP A 62 -3.65 -18.46 -0.72
N ARG A 63 -4.01 -19.28 0.27
CA ARG A 63 -3.40 -19.19 1.60
C ARG A 63 -1.91 -19.50 1.64
N PRO A 64 -1.39 -20.55 0.96
CA PRO A 64 0.06 -20.77 0.93
C PRO A 64 0.83 -19.60 0.35
N SER A 65 0.36 -18.99 -0.73
CA SER A 65 1.02 -17.81 -1.31
C SER A 65 0.91 -16.57 -0.42
N LEU A 66 -0.17 -16.44 0.35
CA LEU A 66 -0.33 -15.37 1.34
C LEU A 66 0.74 -15.49 2.43
N GLU A 67 0.91 -16.64 3.01
CA GLU A 67 1.90 -16.89 4.07
C GLU A 67 3.32 -16.65 3.55
N GLU A 68 3.64 -17.15 2.37
CA GLU A 68 4.93 -16.92 1.71
C GLU A 68 5.17 -15.42 1.46
N ALA A 69 4.17 -14.70 0.96
CA ALA A 69 4.27 -13.27 0.68
C ALA A 69 4.49 -12.45 1.95
N ILE A 70 3.79 -12.77 3.03
CA ILE A 70 3.96 -12.07 4.32
C ILE A 70 5.38 -12.30 4.85
N ASN A 71 5.86 -13.53 4.81
CA ASN A 71 7.23 -13.86 5.24
C ASN A 71 8.27 -13.14 4.39
N LYS A 72 8.07 -13.10 3.09
CA LYS A 72 8.98 -12.44 2.15
C LYS A 72 9.03 -10.92 2.42
N ILE A 73 7.88 -10.28 2.58
CA ILE A 73 7.81 -8.84 2.87
C ILE A 73 8.39 -8.53 4.24
N ALA A 74 8.11 -9.35 5.24
CA ALA A 74 8.65 -9.16 6.59
C ALA A 74 10.19 -9.15 6.62
N ASN A 75 10.84 -9.82 5.68
CA ASN A 75 12.29 -9.91 5.58
C ASN A 75 12.88 -9.02 4.47
N THR A 76 12.07 -8.20 3.82
CA THR A 76 12.52 -7.30 2.75
C THR A 76 12.91 -5.95 3.34
N ARG A 77 14.03 -5.39 2.85
CA ARG A 77 14.44 -4.01 3.17
C ARG A 77 14.19 -3.11 1.97
N ILE A 78 13.57 -1.98 2.21
CA ILE A 78 13.40 -0.92 1.21
C ILE A 78 14.05 0.34 1.77
N GLN A 79 15.14 0.83 1.13
CA GLN A 79 15.90 2.00 1.59
C GLN A 79 16.27 1.91 3.08
N ASN A 80 16.78 0.76 3.51
CA ASN A 80 17.13 0.44 4.91
C ASN A 80 15.96 0.35 5.90
N TYR A 81 14.71 0.44 5.43
CA TYR A 81 13.55 0.20 6.27
C TYR A 81 13.16 -1.28 6.26
N LEU A 82 12.91 -1.81 7.44
CA LEU A 82 12.15 -3.06 7.62
C LEU A 82 10.70 -2.67 7.92
N PRO A 83 9.71 -3.49 7.53
CA PRO A 83 8.32 -3.13 7.77
C PRO A 83 7.95 -3.28 9.26
N ASN A 84 7.33 -2.25 9.82
CA ASN A 84 6.64 -2.36 11.12
C ASN A 84 5.23 -2.89 10.94
N LYS A 85 4.64 -2.62 9.80
CA LYS A 85 3.29 -3.06 9.43
C LYS A 85 3.27 -3.56 7.99
N ILE A 86 2.40 -4.52 7.75
CA ILE A 86 2.13 -5.07 6.43
C ILE A 86 0.64 -4.90 6.19
N LEU A 87 0.29 -4.19 5.11
CA LEU A 87 -1.10 -3.96 4.73
C LEU A 87 -1.57 -5.07 3.78
N ILE A 88 -2.70 -5.68 4.11
CA ILE A 88 -3.34 -6.69 3.28
C ILE A 88 -4.65 -6.11 2.77
N GLU A 89 -4.78 -6.01 1.47
CA GLU A 89 -5.97 -5.46 0.82
C GLU A 89 -6.52 -6.42 -0.22
N LYS A 90 -7.82 -6.29 -0.50
CA LYS A 90 -8.43 -6.97 -1.63
C LYS A 90 -7.82 -6.42 -2.93
N ALA A 91 -7.38 -7.31 -3.83
CA ALA A 91 -6.87 -6.90 -5.13
C ALA A 91 -8.01 -6.35 -6.00
N LEU A 92 -7.70 -5.30 -6.75
CA LEU A 92 -8.62 -4.69 -7.71
C LEU A 92 -8.31 -5.17 -9.12
N ASP A 93 -9.35 -5.36 -9.92
CA ASP A 93 -9.22 -5.54 -11.35
C ASP A 93 -9.05 -4.15 -11.99
N ILE A 94 -7.81 -3.81 -12.32
CA ILE A 94 -7.45 -2.45 -12.74
C ILE A 94 -7.52 -2.35 -14.26
N ASP A 95 -8.40 -1.48 -14.77
CA ASP A 95 -8.47 -1.14 -16.17
C ASP A 95 -7.38 -0.14 -16.55
N ARG A 96 -7.23 0.92 -15.76
CA ARG A 96 -6.17 1.92 -15.95
C ARG A 96 -5.81 2.60 -14.64
N GLU A 97 -4.60 3.10 -14.55
CA GLU A 97 -4.12 3.85 -13.40
C GLU A 97 -3.86 5.30 -13.78
N LEU A 98 -4.24 6.20 -12.89
CA LEU A 98 -3.94 7.63 -13.00
C LEU A 98 -3.13 8.06 -11.77
N TYR A 99 -2.19 8.94 -12.00
CA TYR A 99 -1.43 9.57 -10.92
C TYR A 99 -1.98 10.98 -10.67
N LEU A 100 -2.41 11.23 -9.44
CA LEU A 100 -2.88 12.54 -9.00
C LEU A 100 -2.03 13.00 -7.83
N SER A 101 -1.44 14.18 -7.93
CA SER A 101 -0.73 14.78 -6.80
C SER A 101 -1.12 16.23 -6.60
N LEU A 102 -1.14 16.65 -5.34
CA LEU A 102 -1.32 18.03 -4.93
C LEU A 102 -0.09 18.44 -4.13
N THR A 103 0.62 19.45 -4.61
CA THR A 103 1.82 19.97 -3.94
C THR A 103 1.71 21.47 -3.73
N ILE A 104 2.47 21.96 -2.74
CA ILE A 104 2.61 23.39 -2.50
C ILE A 104 3.93 23.82 -3.16
N ASN A 105 3.83 24.82 -4.05
CA ASN A 105 5.02 25.45 -4.60
C ASN A 105 5.59 26.43 -3.59
N SER A 106 6.72 26.09 -2.98
CA SER A 106 7.38 26.90 -1.96
C SER A 106 7.92 28.23 -2.48
N THR A 107 8.18 28.34 -3.81
CA THR A 107 8.70 29.55 -4.43
C THR A 107 7.62 30.60 -4.62
N THR A 108 6.42 30.20 -5.03
CA THR A 108 5.30 31.11 -5.35
C THR A 108 4.13 30.99 -4.37
N VAL A 109 4.23 30.09 -3.38
CA VAL A 109 3.16 29.76 -2.44
C VAL A 109 1.85 29.33 -3.16
N ALA A 110 1.96 28.85 -4.40
CA ALA A 110 0.83 28.40 -5.19
C ALA A 110 0.62 26.89 -5.01
N LYS A 111 -0.65 26.46 -4.98
CA LYS A 111 -1.01 25.04 -5.02
C LYS A 111 -0.88 24.53 -6.45
N LYS A 112 -0.23 23.42 -6.63
CA LYS A 112 -0.07 22.76 -7.93
C LYS A 112 -0.71 21.37 -7.89
N ILE A 113 -1.63 21.12 -8.82
CA ILE A 113 -2.27 19.82 -9.00
C ILE A 113 -1.67 19.18 -10.25
N ARG A 114 -1.18 17.95 -10.11
CA ARG A 114 -0.66 17.17 -11.23
C ARG A 114 -1.46 15.90 -11.38
N ILE A 115 -1.98 15.69 -12.59
CA ILE A 115 -2.64 14.44 -12.98
C ILE A 115 -1.82 13.86 -14.13
N THR A 116 -1.34 12.63 -13.96
CA THR A 116 -0.56 11.94 -14.97
C THR A 116 -1.16 10.56 -15.19
N LYS A 117 -1.40 10.20 -16.46
CA LYS A 117 -1.79 8.85 -16.81
C LYS A 117 -0.58 7.93 -16.64
N LYS A 118 -0.73 6.90 -15.82
CA LYS A 118 0.28 5.88 -15.65
C LYS A 118 0.12 4.82 -16.74
N ILE A 119 1.19 4.58 -17.43
CA ILE A 119 1.24 3.58 -18.52
C ILE A 119 1.80 2.27 -17.98
#